data_3811bc52e6b9e718f1a5256d4bf95265
#
_entry.id   3811bc52e6b9e718f1a5256d4bf95265
#
_cell.length_a   1.000
_cell.length_b   1.000
_cell.length_c   1.000
_cell.angle_alpha   90.00
_cell.angle_beta   90.00
_cell.angle_gamma   90.00
#
_symmetry.space_group_name_H-M   'P 1'
#
loop_
_entity.id
_entity.type
_entity.pdbx_description
1 polymer ?
#
loop_
_entity_poly.entity_id
_entity_poly.type
_entity_poly.pdbx_seq_one_letter_code
_entity_poly.pdbx_strand_id
1 'polypeptide(L)'
;MVVDDFTGQVEELARIGRALPYEPVPGYPGIRSRISSTYLAPRRDLLRRILATHFGLSAGAKVESCAFSIVSIPPEELSPGQRRPHFDATDPNLIALLHFTGDSATGGTAFYRHRRTCFETIRPDRLVRFTAAIAEDEREHGPLPARYFHGDDPRYEMIGEVEARPDRVIIYRGRLLHSGHVPADPDPRTARERGRLTINTFLVGNA
;
A
#
# COMPACT_ATOMS: atom_id res chain seq x y z
N MET A 1 -0.48 12.55 -1.22
CA MET A 1 -1.28 13.37 -0.28
C MET A 1 -1.30 12.67 1.06
N VAL A 2 -1.10 13.41 2.16
CA VAL A 2 -1.20 12.90 3.53
C VAL A 2 -2.30 13.68 4.25
N VAL A 3 -3.13 12.98 5.01
CA VAL A 3 -4.21 13.56 5.84
C VAL A 3 -4.12 12.93 7.22
N ASP A 4 -3.83 13.73 8.22
CA ASP A 4 -3.84 13.31 9.63
C ASP A 4 -5.23 13.51 10.24
N ASP A 5 -5.50 12.83 11.35
CA ASP A 5 -6.77 12.87 12.10
C ASP A 5 -7.99 12.64 11.17
N PHE A 6 -7.84 11.63 10.31
CA PHE A 6 -8.76 11.42 9.19
C PHE A 6 -10.18 11.07 9.65
N THR A 7 -10.34 10.20 10.64
CA THR A 7 -11.68 9.80 11.10
C THR A 7 -12.02 10.31 12.50
N GLY A 8 -11.03 10.49 13.36
CA GLY A 8 -11.20 10.70 14.79
C GLY A 8 -11.72 9.46 15.55
N GLN A 9 -11.68 8.26 14.90
CA GLN A 9 -12.23 7.01 15.44
C GLN A 9 -11.27 5.82 15.23
N VAL A 10 -9.97 6.08 15.10
CA VAL A 10 -8.98 5.05 14.74
C VAL A 10 -8.90 3.93 15.76
N GLU A 11 -9.04 4.21 17.06
CA GLU A 11 -8.99 3.20 18.10
C GLU A 11 -10.15 2.20 17.97
N GLU A 12 -11.35 2.70 17.71
CA GLU A 12 -12.53 1.85 17.48
C GLU A 12 -12.37 1.04 16.17
N LEU A 13 -11.86 1.65 15.12
CA LEU A 13 -11.56 0.95 13.86
C LEU A 13 -10.51 -0.15 14.07
N ALA A 14 -9.46 0.11 14.84
CA ALA A 14 -8.45 -0.88 15.17
C ALA A 14 -9.04 -2.04 15.99
N ARG A 15 -9.87 -1.74 16.99
CA ARG A 15 -10.56 -2.75 17.80
C ARG A 15 -11.47 -3.63 16.96
N ILE A 16 -12.27 -3.02 16.08
CA ILE A 16 -13.13 -3.77 15.13
C ILE A 16 -12.26 -4.63 14.22
N GLY A 17 -11.23 -4.04 13.61
CA GLY A 17 -10.34 -4.75 12.68
C GLY A 17 -9.74 -5.99 13.33
N ARG A 18 -9.21 -5.89 14.55
CA ARG A 18 -8.59 -7.05 15.22
C ARG A 18 -9.57 -8.17 15.59
N ALA A 19 -10.86 -7.88 15.69
CA ALA A 19 -11.90 -8.87 16.03
C ALA A 19 -12.48 -9.60 14.81
N LEU A 20 -12.21 -9.13 13.58
CA LEU A 20 -12.79 -9.71 12.38
C LEU A 20 -12.14 -11.06 11.98
N PRO A 21 -12.84 -11.92 11.23
CA PRO A 21 -12.22 -13.05 10.56
C PRO A 21 -11.33 -12.56 9.41
N TYR A 22 -10.20 -13.21 9.21
CA TYR A 22 -9.23 -12.90 8.16
C TYR A 22 -8.93 -14.12 7.31
N GLU A 23 -8.66 -13.88 6.03
CA GLU A 23 -8.27 -14.90 5.07
C GLU A 23 -7.01 -14.45 4.30
N PRO A 24 -6.14 -15.39 3.89
CA PRO A 24 -5.05 -15.09 2.97
C PRO A 24 -5.57 -14.57 1.64
N VAL A 25 -4.87 -13.61 1.06
CA VAL A 25 -5.22 -13.04 -0.25
C VAL A 25 -4.01 -13.18 -1.19
N PRO A 26 -4.18 -13.75 -2.39
CA PRO A 26 -3.10 -13.89 -3.35
C PRO A 26 -2.39 -12.55 -3.63
N GLY A 27 -1.06 -12.57 -3.63
CA GLY A 27 -0.22 -11.40 -3.89
C GLY A 27 0.00 -10.47 -2.70
N TYR A 28 -0.87 -10.48 -1.69
CA TYR A 28 -0.66 -9.69 -0.48
C TYR A 28 0.18 -10.47 0.55
N PRO A 29 1.19 -9.86 1.20
CA PRO A 29 2.04 -10.56 2.16
C PRO A 29 1.38 -10.69 3.55
N GLY A 30 0.17 -11.25 3.59
CA GLY A 30 -0.59 -11.39 4.82
C GLY A 30 -2.05 -11.75 4.60
N ILE A 31 -2.89 -11.30 5.52
CA ILE A 31 -4.31 -11.65 5.59
C ILE A 31 -5.19 -10.39 5.50
N ARG A 32 -6.39 -10.55 4.93
CA ARG A 32 -7.36 -9.46 4.78
C ARG A 32 -8.75 -9.84 5.26
N SER A 33 -9.48 -8.84 5.74
CA SER A 33 -10.91 -8.91 6.05
C SER A 33 -11.65 -7.79 5.34
N ARG A 34 -12.61 -8.13 4.48
CA ARG A 34 -13.42 -7.12 3.78
C ARG A 34 -14.30 -6.37 4.77
N ILE A 35 -14.41 -5.07 4.57
CA ILE A 35 -15.30 -4.21 5.35
C ILE A 35 -16.12 -3.30 4.44
N SER A 36 -17.21 -2.78 4.99
CA SER A 36 -17.97 -1.72 4.31
C SER A 36 -17.15 -0.42 4.25
N SER A 37 -17.17 0.22 3.12
CA SER A 37 -16.58 1.56 2.95
C SER A 37 -17.38 2.68 3.63
N THR A 38 -18.45 2.34 4.35
CA THR A 38 -19.30 3.33 5.07
C THR A 38 -18.53 4.14 6.10
N TYR A 39 -17.42 3.62 6.63
CA TYR A 39 -16.54 4.39 7.52
C TYR A 39 -15.96 5.66 6.85
N LEU A 40 -15.92 5.71 5.52
CA LEU A 40 -15.50 6.89 4.74
C LEU A 40 -16.62 7.94 4.60
N ALA A 41 -17.87 7.60 4.92
CA ALA A 41 -19.02 8.47 4.69
C ALA A 41 -18.89 9.86 5.35
N PRO A 42 -18.40 9.99 6.61
CA PRO A 42 -18.19 11.29 7.24
C PRO A 42 -17.12 12.16 6.55
N ARG A 43 -16.25 11.55 5.75
CA ARG A 43 -15.15 12.21 5.04
C ARG A 43 -15.37 12.32 3.53
N ARG A 44 -16.57 11.99 3.05
CA ARG A 44 -16.90 11.98 1.62
C ARG A 44 -16.60 13.30 0.92
N ASP A 45 -16.96 14.43 1.51
CA ASP A 45 -16.76 15.73 0.86
C ASP A 45 -15.29 16.14 0.87
N LEU A 46 -14.55 15.81 1.91
CA LEU A 46 -13.09 15.97 1.95
C LEU A 46 -12.43 15.14 0.84
N LEU A 47 -12.79 13.87 0.73
CA LEU A 47 -12.25 12.97 -0.30
C LEU A 47 -12.60 13.46 -1.71
N ARG A 48 -13.83 13.91 -1.96
CA ARG A 48 -14.22 14.48 -3.24
C ARG A 48 -13.35 15.69 -3.62
N ARG A 49 -13.13 16.62 -2.70
CA ARG A 49 -12.25 17.78 -2.94
C ARG A 49 -10.83 17.35 -3.25
N ILE A 50 -10.26 16.42 -2.46
CA ILE A 50 -8.90 15.90 -2.68
C ILE A 50 -8.79 15.26 -4.06
N LEU A 51 -9.74 14.36 -4.40
CA LEU A 51 -9.74 13.65 -5.68
C LEU A 51 -9.86 14.61 -6.87
N ALA A 52 -10.73 15.61 -6.79
CA ALA A 52 -10.88 16.61 -7.84
C ALA A 52 -9.63 17.49 -7.99
N THR A 53 -9.11 18.04 -6.88
CA THR A 53 -8.04 19.04 -6.90
C THR A 53 -6.67 18.42 -7.21
N HIS A 54 -6.36 17.25 -6.63
CA HIS A 54 -5.02 16.68 -6.68
C HIS A 54 -4.90 15.49 -7.64
N PHE A 55 -6.01 14.87 -7.99
CA PHE A 55 -6.01 13.69 -8.87
C PHE A 55 -6.78 13.89 -10.18
N GLY A 56 -7.43 15.05 -10.36
CA GLY A 56 -8.18 15.35 -11.59
C GLY A 56 -9.47 14.53 -11.73
N LEU A 57 -10.00 13.96 -10.64
CA LEU A 57 -11.19 13.11 -10.64
C LEU A 57 -12.44 13.91 -10.23
N SER A 58 -12.79 14.95 -11.00
CA SER A 58 -13.92 15.85 -10.72
C SER A 58 -15.28 15.15 -10.82
N ALA A 59 -15.42 14.13 -11.67
CA ALA A 59 -16.62 13.30 -11.78
C ALA A 59 -16.83 12.34 -10.59
N GLY A 60 -15.88 12.37 -9.61
CA GLY A 60 -15.91 11.49 -8.45
C GLY A 60 -15.25 10.13 -8.70
N ALA A 61 -15.39 9.26 -7.72
CA ALA A 61 -14.87 7.89 -7.78
C ALA A 61 -15.79 6.93 -7.03
N LYS A 62 -15.79 5.67 -7.44
CA LYS A 62 -16.45 4.57 -6.74
C LYS A 62 -15.43 3.75 -5.94
N VAL A 63 -15.87 3.18 -4.83
CA VAL A 63 -15.07 2.21 -4.08
C VAL A 63 -15.11 0.88 -4.82
N GLU A 64 -13.94 0.38 -5.20
CA GLU A 64 -13.78 -0.93 -5.81
C GLU A 64 -13.57 -2.00 -4.72
N SER A 65 -12.76 -1.70 -3.73
CA SER A 65 -12.55 -2.59 -2.60
C SER A 65 -12.18 -1.81 -1.33
N CYS A 66 -12.51 -2.42 -0.19
CA CYS A 66 -12.14 -1.90 1.12
C CYS A 66 -11.89 -3.08 2.07
N ALA A 67 -10.74 -3.11 2.73
CA ALA A 67 -10.39 -4.21 3.63
C ALA A 67 -9.44 -3.77 4.74
N PHE A 68 -9.63 -4.31 5.93
CA PHE A 68 -8.56 -4.42 6.90
C PHE A 68 -7.49 -5.37 6.39
N SER A 69 -6.25 -5.01 6.57
CA SER A 69 -5.09 -5.75 6.09
C SER A 69 -4.06 -5.86 7.19
N ILE A 70 -3.59 -7.09 7.44
CA ILE A 70 -2.55 -7.39 8.42
C ILE A 70 -1.40 -8.06 7.68
N VAL A 71 -0.19 -7.51 7.81
CA VAL A 71 1.03 -8.17 7.33
C VAL A 71 1.35 -9.29 8.28
N SER A 72 1.53 -10.52 7.76
CA SER A 72 1.72 -11.71 8.59
C SER A 72 2.66 -12.77 8.01
N ILE A 73 3.14 -12.60 6.77
CA ILE A 73 4.05 -13.57 6.16
C ILE A 73 5.47 -13.30 6.68
N PRO A 74 6.17 -14.31 7.23
CA PRO A 74 7.58 -14.17 7.59
C PRO A 74 8.44 -13.84 6.37
N PRO A 75 9.55 -13.09 6.51
CA PRO A 75 10.39 -12.66 5.39
C PRO A 75 10.86 -13.80 4.48
N GLU A 76 11.21 -14.94 5.04
CA GLU A 76 11.68 -16.13 4.33
C GLU A 76 10.62 -16.75 3.41
N GLU A 77 9.34 -16.58 3.72
CA GLU A 77 8.22 -17.10 2.95
C GLU A 77 7.72 -16.13 1.87
N LEU A 78 8.26 -14.91 1.83
CA LEU A 78 7.90 -13.93 0.81
C LEU A 78 8.24 -14.44 -0.60
N SER A 79 7.27 -14.36 -1.50
CA SER A 79 7.52 -14.59 -2.92
C SER A 79 8.47 -13.52 -3.50
N PRO A 80 9.17 -13.79 -4.61
CA PRO A 80 10.04 -12.79 -5.25
C PRO A 80 9.35 -11.46 -5.56
N GLY A 81 8.07 -11.50 -5.92
CA GLY A 81 7.27 -10.29 -6.17
C GLY A 81 7.01 -9.46 -4.92
N GLN A 82 6.90 -10.08 -3.75
CA GLN A 82 6.67 -9.42 -2.47
C GLN A 82 7.93 -8.82 -1.83
N ARG A 83 9.12 -9.21 -2.33
CA ARG A 83 10.43 -8.71 -1.86
C ARG A 83 10.88 -7.43 -2.55
N ARG A 84 10.04 -6.80 -3.39
CA ARG A 84 10.37 -5.59 -4.17
C ARG A 84 9.27 -4.55 -4.11
N PRO A 85 9.57 -3.28 -4.42
CA PRO A 85 8.54 -2.28 -4.66
C PRO A 85 7.58 -2.74 -5.76
N HIS A 86 6.30 -2.50 -5.56
CA HIS A 86 5.22 -2.88 -6.46
C HIS A 86 4.34 -1.68 -6.82
N PHE A 87 3.42 -1.89 -7.72
CA PHE A 87 2.32 -1.00 -8.05
C PHE A 87 1.01 -1.81 -8.01
N ASP A 88 -0.09 -1.16 -7.69
CA ASP A 88 -1.38 -1.86 -7.54
C ASP A 88 -2.03 -2.15 -8.90
N ALA A 89 -1.97 -1.17 -9.81
CA ALA A 89 -2.50 -1.30 -11.17
C ALA A 89 -1.86 -0.27 -12.11
N THR A 90 -1.97 -0.51 -13.41
CA THR A 90 -1.53 0.45 -14.44
C THR A 90 -2.57 1.52 -14.77
N ASP A 91 -3.82 1.35 -14.29
CA ASP A 91 -4.92 2.28 -14.52
C ASP A 91 -4.61 3.66 -13.93
N PRO A 92 -4.66 4.73 -14.72
CA PRO A 92 -4.43 6.09 -14.24
C PRO A 92 -5.49 6.57 -13.24
N ASN A 93 -6.67 5.98 -13.23
CA ASN A 93 -7.80 6.38 -12.38
C ASN A 93 -7.91 5.57 -11.09
N LEU A 94 -7.07 4.54 -10.92
CA LEU A 94 -7.01 3.81 -9.65
C LEU A 94 -6.25 4.64 -8.60
N ILE A 95 -6.93 4.94 -7.50
CA ILE A 95 -6.41 5.65 -6.34
C ILE A 95 -6.41 4.71 -5.14
N ALA A 96 -5.26 4.59 -4.49
CA ALA A 96 -5.13 3.87 -3.24
C ALA A 96 -5.26 4.84 -2.05
N LEU A 97 -6.06 4.46 -1.07
CA LEU A 97 -6.13 5.05 0.25
C LEU A 97 -5.58 4.02 1.24
N LEU A 98 -4.49 4.33 1.89
CA LEU A 98 -3.95 3.52 2.97
C LEU A 98 -4.12 4.27 4.29
N HIS A 99 -4.98 3.73 5.16
CA HIS A 99 -5.28 4.29 6.46
C HIS A 99 -4.51 3.52 7.54
N PHE A 100 -3.61 4.18 8.21
CA PHE A 100 -2.83 3.60 9.30
C PHE A 100 -3.63 3.60 10.60
N THR A 101 -3.67 2.45 11.27
CA THR A 101 -4.31 2.33 12.59
C THR A 101 -3.30 2.27 13.73
N GLY A 102 -2.00 2.10 13.43
CA GLY A 102 -0.89 2.06 14.36
C GLY A 102 0.04 3.25 14.20
N ASP A 103 1.02 3.34 15.11
CA ASP A 103 2.05 4.36 15.15
C ASP A 103 3.28 4.02 14.25
N SER A 104 4.34 4.81 14.36
CA SER A 104 5.58 4.63 13.60
C SER A 104 6.29 3.31 13.88
N ALA A 105 6.08 2.68 15.05
CA ALA A 105 6.61 1.35 15.34
C ALA A 105 6.01 0.27 14.43
N THR A 106 4.86 0.54 13.80
CA THR A 106 4.24 -0.34 12.80
C THR A 106 4.74 -0.06 11.37
N GLY A 107 5.69 0.86 11.19
CA GLY A 107 6.34 1.16 9.91
C GLY A 107 5.74 2.34 9.17
N GLY A 108 5.47 2.15 7.88
CA GLY A 108 5.01 3.22 7.00
C GLY A 108 4.80 2.72 5.57
N THR A 109 4.96 3.62 4.62
CA THR A 109 4.97 3.32 3.19
C THR A 109 6.04 4.15 2.51
N ALA A 110 6.95 3.47 1.81
CA ALA A 110 8.01 4.11 1.03
C ALA A 110 7.67 4.06 -0.46
N PHE A 111 8.13 5.07 -1.19
CA PHE A 111 7.93 5.25 -2.62
C PHE A 111 9.27 5.20 -3.34
N TYR A 112 9.26 4.70 -4.59
CA TYR A 112 10.50 4.33 -5.26
C TYR A 112 10.55 4.80 -6.70
N ARG A 113 11.79 5.01 -7.17
CA ARG A 113 12.17 5.07 -8.58
C ARG A 113 12.96 3.80 -8.93
N HIS A 114 12.58 3.13 -9.99
CA HIS A 114 13.36 2.03 -10.53
C HIS A 114 14.56 2.58 -11.30
N ARG A 115 15.78 2.31 -10.85
CA ARG A 115 17.01 2.98 -11.35
C ARG A 115 17.23 2.77 -12.84
N ARG A 116 17.16 1.52 -13.33
CA ARG A 116 17.41 1.17 -14.73
C ARG A 116 16.46 1.87 -15.71
N THR A 117 15.19 2.01 -15.37
CA THR A 117 14.19 2.64 -16.25
C THR A 117 13.89 4.08 -15.94
N CYS A 118 14.32 4.57 -14.77
CA CYS A 118 13.92 5.86 -14.18
C CYS A 118 12.40 5.98 -13.97
N PHE A 119 11.68 4.86 -13.85
CA PHE A 119 10.24 4.88 -13.65
C PHE A 119 9.89 4.96 -12.16
N GLU A 120 9.01 5.89 -11.82
CA GLU A 120 8.33 5.99 -10.52
C GLU A 120 6.90 5.45 -10.61
N THR A 121 6.34 5.45 -11.81
CA THR A 121 4.96 5.00 -12.09
C THR A 121 4.95 4.03 -13.25
N ILE A 122 4.14 2.97 -13.11
CA ILE A 122 3.99 1.96 -14.16
C ILE A 122 2.64 2.15 -14.84
N ARG A 123 2.69 2.71 -16.06
CA ARG A 123 1.56 2.88 -16.97
C ARG A 123 1.53 1.70 -17.95
N PRO A 124 0.41 1.47 -18.67
CA PRO A 124 0.32 0.36 -19.63
C PRO A 124 1.46 0.35 -20.65
N ASP A 125 1.85 1.53 -21.17
CA ASP A 125 2.94 1.69 -22.15
C ASP A 125 4.34 1.39 -21.57
N ARG A 126 4.49 1.34 -20.25
CA ARG A 126 5.76 1.08 -19.55
C ARG A 126 5.90 -0.37 -19.06
N LEU A 127 4.79 -1.11 -18.98
CA LEU A 127 4.74 -2.41 -18.31
C LEU A 127 5.74 -3.41 -18.90
N VAL A 128 5.77 -3.55 -20.23
CA VAL A 128 6.66 -4.50 -20.91
C VAL A 128 8.13 -4.16 -20.63
N ARG A 129 8.51 -2.88 -20.78
CA ARG A 129 9.87 -2.41 -20.50
C ARG A 129 10.26 -2.59 -19.04
N PHE A 130 9.34 -2.30 -18.11
CA PHE A 130 9.58 -2.48 -16.68
C PHE A 130 9.80 -3.96 -16.32
N THR A 131 8.95 -4.86 -16.85
CA THR A 131 9.09 -6.31 -16.61
C THR A 131 10.41 -6.86 -17.16
N ALA A 132 10.81 -6.44 -18.36
CA ALA A 132 12.11 -6.84 -18.94
C ALA A 132 13.27 -6.33 -18.07
N ALA A 133 13.21 -5.08 -17.61
CA ALA A 133 14.24 -4.49 -16.77
C ALA A 133 14.39 -5.20 -15.41
N ILE A 134 13.30 -5.67 -14.80
CA ILE A 134 13.36 -6.50 -13.58
C ILE A 134 14.15 -7.79 -13.84
N ALA A 135 13.90 -8.46 -14.97
CA ALA A 135 14.63 -9.69 -15.32
C ALA A 135 16.14 -9.42 -15.60
N GLU A 136 16.47 -8.25 -16.14
CA GLU A 136 17.85 -7.80 -16.30
C GLU A 136 18.52 -7.53 -14.96
N ASP A 137 17.84 -6.86 -14.06
CA ASP A 137 18.34 -6.58 -12.71
C ASP A 137 18.57 -7.87 -11.91
N GLU A 138 17.70 -8.87 -12.04
CA GLU A 138 17.88 -10.18 -11.39
C GLU A 138 19.10 -10.92 -11.95
N ARG A 139 19.38 -10.79 -13.26
CA ARG A 139 20.60 -11.38 -13.87
C ARG A 139 21.87 -10.67 -13.43
N GLU A 140 21.83 -9.35 -13.26
CA GLU A 140 22.99 -8.54 -12.91
C GLU A 140 23.32 -8.59 -11.42
N HIS A 141 22.29 -8.50 -10.55
CA HIS A 141 22.44 -8.34 -9.11
C HIS A 141 22.00 -9.56 -8.29
N GLY A 142 21.54 -10.63 -8.95
CA GLY A 142 20.95 -11.79 -8.29
C GLY A 142 19.55 -11.53 -7.72
N PRO A 143 18.94 -12.49 -7.01
CA PRO A 143 17.62 -12.33 -6.42
C PRO A 143 17.66 -11.33 -5.26
N LEU A 144 16.50 -10.66 -5.01
CA LEU A 144 16.35 -9.82 -3.82
C LEU A 144 16.38 -10.67 -2.54
N PRO A 145 17.00 -10.15 -1.47
CA PRO A 145 17.01 -10.83 -0.17
C PRO A 145 15.59 -11.14 0.33
N ALA A 146 15.46 -12.19 1.13
CA ALA A 146 14.21 -12.57 1.77
C ALA A 146 13.90 -11.60 2.94
N ARG A 147 13.42 -10.41 2.59
CA ARG A 147 13.00 -9.36 3.54
C ARG A 147 11.93 -8.46 2.92
N TYR A 148 11.19 -7.77 3.74
CA TYR A 148 10.37 -6.64 3.31
C TYR A 148 11.27 -5.55 2.77
N PHE A 149 10.94 -5.05 1.57
CA PHE A 149 11.78 -4.06 0.90
C PHE A 149 11.68 -2.70 1.59
N HIS A 150 12.83 -2.17 2.00
CA HIS A 150 12.94 -0.82 2.53
C HIS A 150 14.34 -0.25 2.27
N GLY A 151 14.44 1.07 2.07
CA GLY A 151 15.67 1.77 1.77
C GLY A 151 16.10 1.67 0.30
N ASP A 152 17.33 2.09 0.04
CA ASP A 152 17.96 2.03 -1.28
C ASP A 152 18.52 0.64 -1.59
N ASP A 153 18.54 0.31 -2.87
CA ASP A 153 19.10 -0.90 -3.45
C ASP A 153 19.70 -0.55 -4.82
N PRO A 154 20.65 -1.33 -5.39
CA PRO A 154 21.15 -1.09 -6.75
C PRO A 154 20.06 -0.95 -7.82
N ARG A 155 18.88 -1.53 -7.60
CA ARG A 155 17.74 -1.51 -8.54
C ARG A 155 16.75 -0.38 -8.28
N TYR A 156 16.62 0.05 -7.02
CA TYR A 156 15.59 0.99 -6.58
C TYR A 156 16.18 2.11 -5.73
N GLU A 157 15.76 3.32 -6.01
CA GLU A 157 16.02 4.52 -5.22
C GLU A 157 14.76 4.87 -4.43
N MET A 158 14.88 5.01 -3.12
CA MET A 158 13.78 5.51 -2.28
C MET A 158 13.65 7.03 -2.47
N ILE A 159 12.53 7.46 -3.05
CA ILE A 159 12.26 8.87 -3.35
C ILE A 159 11.41 9.57 -2.30
N GLY A 160 10.90 8.83 -1.33
CA GLY A 160 10.13 9.36 -0.22
C GLY A 160 9.53 8.27 0.64
N GLU A 161 9.18 8.64 1.86
CA GLU A 161 8.54 7.78 2.83
C GLU A 161 7.48 8.55 3.62
N VAL A 162 6.41 7.87 4.00
CA VAL A 162 5.41 8.37 4.94
C VAL A 162 5.32 7.38 6.09
N GLU A 163 5.68 7.86 7.28
CA GLU A 163 5.57 7.07 8.52
C GLU A 163 4.11 6.83 8.88
N ALA A 164 3.85 5.64 9.43
CA ALA A 164 2.57 5.35 10.04
C ALA A 164 2.33 6.26 11.25
N ARG A 165 1.14 6.81 11.35
CA ARG A 165 0.60 7.48 12.54
C ARG A 165 -0.85 7.06 12.72
N PRO A 166 -1.33 6.92 13.95
CA PRO A 166 -2.74 6.65 14.17
C PRO A 166 -3.62 7.67 13.45
N ASP A 167 -4.65 7.18 12.75
CA ASP A 167 -5.62 7.98 11.98
C ASP A 167 -5.03 8.79 10.81
N ARG A 168 -3.81 8.47 10.36
CA ARG A 168 -3.24 9.02 9.13
C ARG A 168 -3.69 8.23 7.92
N VAL A 169 -4.15 8.93 6.89
CA VAL A 169 -4.40 8.36 5.56
C VAL A 169 -3.39 8.91 4.56
N ILE A 170 -2.80 8.03 3.78
CA ILE A 170 -2.08 8.41 2.56
C ILE A 170 -2.91 8.08 1.34
N ILE A 171 -2.93 9.02 0.38
CA ILE A 171 -3.71 8.90 -0.86
C ILE A 171 -2.74 9.06 -2.02
N TYR A 172 -2.68 8.07 -2.89
CA TYR A 172 -1.76 8.06 -4.02
C TYR A 172 -2.33 7.28 -5.22
N ARG A 173 -1.76 7.47 -6.40
CA ARG A 173 -2.14 6.69 -7.59
C ARG A 173 -1.61 5.27 -7.46
N GLY A 174 -2.44 4.27 -7.66
CA GLY A 174 -2.07 2.86 -7.55
C GLY A 174 -0.95 2.41 -8.50
N ARG A 175 -0.67 3.19 -9.55
CA ARG A 175 0.45 2.95 -10.47
C ARG A 175 1.83 3.42 -9.96
N LEU A 176 1.90 4.08 -8.80
CA LEU A 176 3.16 4.53 -8.20
C LEU A 176 3.90 3.35 -7.57
N LEU A 177 5.19 3.23 -7.82
CA LEU A 177 6.02 2.19 -7.19
C LEU A 177 6.15 2.47 -5.70
N HIS A 178 5.75 1.50 -4.88
CA HIS A 178 5.76 1.63 -3.43
C HIS A 178 5.97 0.28 -2.74
N SER A 179 6.32 0.34 -1.46
CA SER A 179 6.41 -0.81 -0.57
C SER A 179 5.97 -0.43 0.83
N GLY A 180 5.31 -1.34 1.52
CA GLY A 180 5.09 -1.18 2.96
C GLY A 180 6.41 -1.32 3.70
N HIS A 181 6.76 -0.33 4.51
CA HIS A 181 7.83 -0.46 5.48
C HIS A 181 7.32 -1.31 6.65
N VAL A 182 7.96 -2.45 6.87
CA VAL A 182 7.64 -3.41 7.95
C VAL A 182 8.90 -3.56 8.81
N PRO A 183 9.01 -2.82 9.92
CA PRO A 183 10.25 -2.69 10.68
C PRO A 183 10.60 -3.92 11.52
N ALA A 184 9.61 -4.73 11.86
CA ALA A 184 9.80 -5.98 12.61
C ALA A 184 9.30 -7.16 11.79
N ASP A 185 9.91 -8.32 12.01
CA ASP A 185 9.48 -9.55 11.36
C ASP A 185 8.09 -9.94 11.84
N PRO A 186 7.12 -10.11 10.93
CA PRO A 186 5.79 -10.54 11.29
C PRO A 186 5.80 -11.98 11.84
N ASP A 187 5.13 -12.19 12.96
CA ASP A 187 4.82 -13.52 13.47
C ASP A 187 3.36 -13.85 13.16
N PRO A 188 3.07 -14.85 12.30
CA PRO A 188 1.71 -15.22 11.95
C PRO A 188 0.81 -15.55 13.16
N ARG A 189 1.42 -16.04 14.26
CA ARG A 189 0.70 -16.43 15.47
C ARG A 189 0.19 -15.23 16.27
N THR A 190 0.90 -14.10 16.21
CA THR A 190 0.56 -12.88 16.95
C THR A 190 0.16 -11.73 16.03
N ALA A 191 0.16 -11.96 14.71
CA ALA A 191 -0.10 -10.91 13.73
C ALA A 191 -1.45 -10.22 13.92
N ARG A 192 -2.49 -10.95 14.32
CA ARG A 192 -3.81 -10.39 14.59
C ARG A 192 -3.81 -9.41 15.76
N GLU A 193 -3.00 -9.66 16.77
CA GLU A 193 -2.94 -8.83 17.99
C GLU A 193 -1.94 -7.69 17.86
N ARG A 194 -0.76 -7.96 17.29
CA ARG A 194 0.40 -7.07 17.29
C ARG A 194 0.88 -6.65 15.91
N GLY A 195 0.41 -7.33 14.85
CA GLY A 195 0.83 -7.05 13.48
C GLY A 195 0.38 -5.68 13.00
N ARG A 196 1.03 -5.24 11.91
CA ARG A 196 0.72 -3.99 11.21
C ARG A 196 -0.67 -4.07 10.61
N LEU A 197 -1.63 -3.42 11.27
CA LEU A 197 -3.01 -3.31 10.82
C LEU A 197 -3.21 -1.99 10.06
N THR A 198 -3.75 -2.09 8.85
CA THR A 198 -4.14 -0.94 8.01
C THR A 198 -5.51 -1.17 7.40
N ILE A 199 -6.17 -0.09 6.95
CA ILE A 199 -7.34 -0.21 6.08
C ILE A 199 -6.92 0.23 4.69
N ASN A 200 -7.00 -0.70 3.74
CA ASN A 200 -6.68 -0.46 2.34
C ASN A 200 -7.98 -0.28 1.56
N THR A 201 -8.15 0.87 0.94
CA THR A 201 -9.29 1.17 0.08
C THR A 201 -8.81 1.54 -1.31
N PHE A 202 -9.37 0.90 -2.32
CA PHE A 202 -9.14 1.27 -3.71
C PHE A 202 -10.35 1.98 -4.27
N LEU A 203 -10.11 3.14 -4.87
CA LEU A 203 -11.11 3.94 -5.57
C LEU A 203 -10.79 3.95 -7.05
N VAL A 204 -11.80 3.87 -7.89
CA VAL A 204 -11.67 4.06 -9.34
C VAL A 204 -12.44 5.30 -9.74
N GLY A 205 -11.75 6.25 -10.36
CA GLY A 205 -12.36 7.48 -10.88
C GLY A 205 -13.39 7.18 -11.94
N ASN A 206 -14.49 7.91 -11.91
CA ASN A 206 -15.49 7.85 -12.97
C ASN A 206 -14.88 8.45 -14.25
N ALA A 207 -15.12 7.78 -15.38
CA ALA A 207 -14.71 8.26 -16.69
C ALA A 207 -15.50 9.51 -17.10
#